data_a98cc502947e6a8cb25fc7777ed15c15
#
_entry.id   a98cc502947e6a8cb25fc7777ed15c15
#
_cell.length_a   1.000
_cell.length_b   1.000
_cell.length_c   1.000
_cell.angle_alpha   90.00
_cell.angle_beta   90.00
_cell.angle_gamma   90.00
#
_symmetry.space_group_name_H-M   'P 1'
#
loop_
_entity.id
_entity.type
_entity.pdbx_description
1 polymer ?
#
loop_
_entity_poly.entity_id
_entity_poly.type
_entity_poly.pdbx_seq_one_letter_code
_entity_poly.pdbx_strand_id
1 'polypeptide(L)'
;LICGDVGFGKTEVALRAAFLAAMSGKQVSLLTPTTLLARQHFETFKDRFKGFPINISELSRLTPKKESVIKGINSGSCDIVIGTHSLLGEKISFNDLGLLIIDEEQHFGVKHKEKIKKLRDNIHVLTLTATPIPRTLQLAMTGVRDLSIIASPPIDRRAIETYVFPNDPLVVKEALLRERHRGGQSFYVVPR
;
A
#
# COMPACT_ATOMS: atom_id res chain seq x y z
N LEU A 1 -11.56 -6.63 1.67
CA LEU A 1 -11.16 -5.27 2.01
C LEU A 1 -10.69 -5.22 3.45
N ILE A 2 -9.48 -4.70 3.69
CA ILE A 2 -8.97 -4.43 5.04
C ILE A 2 -8.97 -2.93 5.27
N CYS A 3 -9.67 -2.52 6.31
CA CYS A 3 -9.77 -1.14 6.75
C CYS A 3 -9.08 -0.99 8.11
N GLY A 4 -8.32 0.06 8.28
CA GLY A 4 -7.64 0.40 9.54
C GLY A 4 -6.93 1.73 9.38
N ASP A 5 -6.83 2.51 10.44
CA ASP A 5 -6.17 3.80 10.40
C ASP A 5 -4.68 3.69 10.01
N VAL A 6 -4.06 4.81 9.66
CA VAL A 6 -2.63 4.87 9.33
C VAL A 6 -1.81 4.31 10.50
N GLY A 7 -0.88 3.39 10.21
CA GLY A 7 -0.06 2.78 11.25
C GLY A 7 -0.71 1.64 12.04
N PHE A 8 -1.92 1.18 11.72
CA PHE A 8 -2.59 0.06 12.42
C PHE A 8 -2.13 -1.33 11.95
N GLY A 9 -1.10 -1.42 11.13
CA GLY A 9 -0.54 -2.71 10.71
C GLY A 9 -1.19 -3.35 9.48
N LYS A 10 -1.91 -2.60 8.63
CA LYS A 10 -2.45 -3.11 7.36
C LYS A 10 -1.40 -3.82 6.51
N THR A 11 -0.19 -3.28 6.48
CA THR A 11 0.95 -3.85 5.74
C THR A 11 1.35 -5.23 6.26
N GLU A 12 1.24 -5.48 7.57
CA GLU A 12 1.54 -6.81 8.14
C GLU A 12 0.59 -7.89 7.62
N VAL A 13 -0.70 -7.56 7.45
CA VAL A 13 -1.66 -8.50 6.85
C VAL A 13 -1.33 -8.76 5.39
N ALA A 14 -0.95 -7.70 4.65
CA ALA A 14 -0.52 -7.83 3.25
C ALA A 14 0.73 -8.72 3.11
N LEU A 15 1.72 -8.55 4.00
CA LEU A 15 2.93 -9.37 4.04
C LEU A 15 2.60 -10.87 4.24
N ARG A 16 1.74 -11.18 5.19
CA ARG A 16 1.34 -12.58 5.47
C ARG A 16 0.60 -13.20 4.28
N ALA A 17 -0.34 -12.47 3.69
CA ALA A 17 -1.06 -12.94 2.51
C ALA A 17 -0.11 -13.15 1.32
N ALA A 18 0.81 -12.22 1.08
CA ALA A 18 1.81 -12.33 0.02
C ALA A 18 2.75 -13.51 0.24
N PHE A 19 3.19 -13.74 1.48
CA PHE A 19 4.03 -14.89 1.82
C PHE A 19 3.34 -16.22 1.50
N LEU A 20 2.10 -16.40 1.94
CA LEU A 20 1.34 -17.62 1.68
C LEU A 20 1.16 -17.86 0.18
N ALA A 21 0.82 -16.84 -0.59
CA ALA A 21 0.64 -16.94 -2.04
C ALA A 21 1.96 -17.29 -2.75
N ALA A 22 3.05 -16.59 -2.43
CA ALA A 22 4.37 -16.83 -3.02
C ALA A 22 4.90 -18.22 -2.68
N MET A 23 4.78 -18.67 -1.43
CA MET A 23 5.19 -20.01 -1.00
C MET A 23 4.33 -21.12 -1.61
N SER A 24 3.13 -20.79 -2.09
CA SER A 24 2.28 -21.71 -2.87
C SER A 24 2.59 -21.69 -4.37
N GLY A 25 3.68 -21.04 -4.79
CA GLY A 25 4.12 -20.96 -6.19
C GLY A 25 3.34 -19.95 -7.03
N LYS A 26 2.52 -19.07 -6.44
CA LYS A 26 1.77 -18.05 -7.16
C LYS A 26 2.51 -16.70 -7.15
N GLN A 27 2.39 -15.97 -8.24
CA GLN A 27 2.89 -14.60 -8.28
C GLN A 27 1.98 -13.65 -7.48
N VAL A 28 2.60 -12.66 -6.86
CA VAL A 28 1.92 -11.60 -6.11
C VAL A 28 2.24 -10.24 -6.72
N SER A 29 1.22 -9.42 -6.93
CA SER A 29 1.38 -8.03 -7.35
C SER A 29 0.88 -7.09 -6.25
N LEU A 30 1.72 -6.17 -5.76
CA LEU A 30 1.32 -5.10 -4.85
C LEU A 30 1.32 -3.77 -5.59
N LEU A 31 0.14 -3.19 -5.72
CA LEU A 31 -0.12 -1.96 -6.44
C LEU A 31 -0.25 -0.78 -5.47
N THR A 32 0.55 0.27 -5.67
CA THR A 32 0.56 1.48 -4.85
C THR A 32 0.34 2.73 -5.71
N PRO A 33 -0.23 3.83 -5.15
CA PRO A 33 -0.49 5.04 -5.93
C PRO A 33 0.77 5.84 -6.28
N THR A 34 1.82 5.74 -5.47
CA THR A 34 3.04 6.57 -5.63
C THR A 34 4.31 5.73 -5.66
N THR A 35 5.35 6.28 -6.29
CA THR A 35 6.68 5.64 -6.33
C THR A 35 7.34 5.58 -4.96
N LEU A 36 7.05 6.54 -4.09
CA LEU A 36 7.58 6.55 -2.72
C LEU A 36 7.00 5.38 -1.91
N LEU A 37 5.68 5.17 -1.98
CA LEU A 37 5.04 4.03 -1.32
C LEU A 37 5.51 2.70 -1.91
N ALA A 38 5.68 2.62 -3.24
CA ALA A 38 6.23 1.41 -3.87
C ALA A 38 7.61 1.07 -3.31
N ARG A 39 8.49 2.06 -3.19
CA ARG A 39 9.82 1.89 -2.62
C ARG A 39 9.76 1.48 -1.15
N GLN A 40 8.93 2.13 -0.35
CA GLN A 40 8.76 1.81 1.08
C GLN A 40 8.28 0.36 1.27
N HIS A 41 7.26 -0.06 0.53
CA HIS A 41 6.79 -1.44 0.59
C HIS A 41 7.86 -2.43 0.10
N PHE A 42 8.59 -2.09 -0.98
CA PHE A 42 9.65 -2.95 -1.48
C PHE A 42 10.73 -3.22 -0.42
N GLU A 43 11.23 -2.19 0.25
CA GLU A 43 12.22 -2.37 1.32
C GLU A 43 11.65 -3.19 2.49
N THR A 44 10.41 -2.88 2.92
CA THR A 44 9.74 -3.61 4.00
C THR A 44 9.59 -5.09 3.67
N PHE A 45 9.15 -5.42 2.45
CA PHE A 45 8.97 -6.81 2.02
C PHE A 45 10.32 -7.54 1.89
N LYS A 46 11.31 -6.86 1.33
CA LYS A 46 12.67 -7.39 1.17
C LYS A 46 13.31 -7.73 2.51
N ASP A 47 13.18 -6.84 3.49
CA ASP A 47 13.72 -7.07 4.84
C ASP A 47 12.97 -8.20 5.54
N ARG A 48 11.65 -8.24 5.42
CA ARG A 48 10.82 -9.24 6.08
C ARG A 48 11.01 -10.65 5.52
N PHE A 49 11.24 -10.77 4.22
CA PHE A 49 11.39 -12.06 3.54
C PHE A 49 12.86 -12.46 3.33
N LYS A 50 13.78 -11.76 3.98
CA LYS A 50 15.19 -12.11 3.97
C LYS A 50 15.39 -13.54 4.49
N GLY A 51 16.05 -14.38 3.69
CA GLY A 51 16.30 -15.78 4.03
C GLY A 51 15.24 -16.76 3.52
N PHE A 52 14.15 -16.29 2.93
CA PHE A 52 13.19 -17.13 2.22
C PHE A 52 13.49 -17.16 0.71
N PRO A 53 13.16 -18.24 0.01
CA PRO A 53 13.37 -18.38 -1.44
C PRO A 53 12.30 -17.61 -2.23
N ILE A 54 12.18 -16.30 -1.99
CA ILE A 54 11.20 -15.42 -2.61
C ILE A 54 11.92 -14.29 -3.32
N ASN A 55 11.75 -14.18 -4.63
CA ASN A 55 12.30 -13.12 -5.47
C ASN A 55 11.36 -11.93 -5.53
N ILE A 56 11.80 -10.79 -4.98
CA ILE A 56 11.02 -9.56 -4.92
C ILE A 56 11.60 -8.53 -5.86
N SER A 57 10.76 -7.88 -6.65
CA SER A 57 11.14 -6.80 -7.56
C SER A 57 10.28 -5.56 -7.37
N GLU A 58 10.87 -4.39 -7.68
CA GLU A 58 10.14 -3.12 -7.74
C GLU A 58 9.96 -2.71 -9.21
N LEU A 59 8.75 -2.28 -9.58
CA LEU A 59 8.47 -1.70 -10.89
C LEU A 59 7.75 -0.36 -10.78
N SER A 60 8.51 0.71 -10.88
CA SER A 60 8.02 2.08 -10.86
C SER A 60 8.66 2.90 -11.99
N ARG A 61 8.29 4.18 -12.11
CA ARG A 61 8.93 5.09 -13.06
C ARG A 61 10.45 5.21 -12.81
N LEU A 62 10.88 5.06 -11.58
CA LEU A 62 12.28 5.24 -11.15
C LEU A 62 13.09 3.95 -11.15
N THR A 63 12.49 2.81 -11.45
CA THR A 63 13.18 1.51 -11.44
C THR A 63 14.28 1.48 -12.52
N PRO A 64 15.54 1.24 -12.17
CA PRO A 64 16.57 0.95 -13.15
C PRO A 64 16.33 -0.43 -13.78
N LYS A 65 16.72 -0.60 -15.05
CA LYS A 65 16.60 -1.89 -15.78
C LYS A 65 15.18 -2.48 -15.81
N LYS A 66 14.18 -1.64 -16.08
CA LYS A 66 12.76 -2.06 -16.14
C LYS A 66 12.50 -3.30 -16.99
N GLU A 67 13.20 -3.42 -18.12
CA GLU A 67 13.02 -4.56 -19.03
C GLU A 67 13.40 -5.90 -18.38
N SER A 68 14.43 -5.92 -17.56
CA SER A 68 14.82 -7.12 -16.79
C SER A 68 13.74 -7.51 -15.79
N VAL A 69 13.17 -6.53 -15.08
CA VAL A 69 12.05 -6.76 -14.14
C VAL A 69 10.82 -7.29 -14.88
N ILE A 70 10.47 -6.69 -16.02
CA ILE A 70 9.33 -7.13 -16.85
C ILE A 70 9.55 -8.56 -17.33
N LYS A 71 10.74 -8.90 -17.81
CA LYS A 71 11.08 -10.27 -18.19
C LYS A 71 10.91 -11.24 -17.01
N GLY A 72 11.38 -10.86 -15.83
CA GLY A 72 11.20 -11.67 -14.61
C GLY A 72 9.74 -11.91 -14.24
N ILE A 73 8.88 -10.89 -14.37
CA ILE A 73 7.43 -11.02 -14.14
C ILE A 73 6.82 -11.99 -15.16
N ASN A 74 7.10 -11.76 -16.43
CA ASN A 74 6.50 -12.53 -17.53
C ASN A 74 6.98 -14.00 -17.56
N SER A 75 8.21 -14.28 -17.10
CA SER A 75 8.74 -15.65 -17.01
C SER A 75 8.35 -16.39 -15.73
N GLY A 76 7.75 -15.71 -14.75
CA GLY A 76 7.45 -16.28 -13.43
C GLY A 76 8.66 -16.38 -12.48
N SER A 77 9.83 -15.83 -12.85
CA SER A 77 11.02 -15.83 -11.97
C SER A 77 10.98 -14.74 -10.88
N CYS A 78 10.02 -13.81 -10.96
CA CYS A 78 9.70 -12.83 -9.94
C CYS A 78 8.44 -13.29 -9.21
N ASP A 79 8.55 -13.62 -7.92
CA ASP A 79 7.45 -14.11 -7.11
C ASP A 79 6.56 -12.98 -6.60
N ILE A 80 7.17 -11.87 -6.18
CA ILE A 80 6.45 -10.70 -5.68
C ILE A 80 6.94 -9.46 -6.41
N VAL A 81 6.04 -8.73 -7.06
CA VAL A 81 6.34 -7.43 -7.64
C VAL A 81 5.55 -6.33 -6.97
N ILE A 82 6.25 -5.26 -6.59
CA ILE A 82 5.69 -4.08 -5.95
C ILE A 82 5.89 -2.89 -6.87
N GLY A 83 4.81 -2.14 -7.13
CA GLY A 83 4.95 -1.02 -8.05
C GLY A 83 3.72 -0.13 -8.13
N THR A 84 3.82 0.81 -9.05
CA THR A 84 2.74 1.76 -9.35
C THR A 84 1.89 1.27 -10.52
N HIS A 85 1.07 2.15 -11.09
CA HIS A 85 0.30 1.89 -12.31
C HIS A 85 1.13 1.31 -13.48
N SER A 86 2.46 1.34 -13.41
CA SER A 86 3.35 0.67 -14.38
C SER A 86 3.09 -0.83 -14.47
N LEU A 87 2.62 -1.46 -13.37
CA LEU A 87 2.23 -2.87 -13.32
C LEU A 87 0.96 -3.20 -14.14
N LEU A 88 0.20 -2.18 -14.51
CA LEU A 88 -0.99 -2.31 -15.36
C LEU A 88 -0.67 -2.03 -16.85
N GLY A 89 0.61 -1.92 -17.20
CA GLY A 89 1.07 -1.70 -18.57
C GLY A 89 0.87 -2.92 -19.46
N GLU A 90 0.71 -2.70 -20.78
CA GLU A 90 0.48 -3.77 -21.76
C GLU A 90 1.64 -4.76 -21.91
N LYS A 91 2.85 -4.35 -21.51
CA LYS A 91 4.06 -5.20 -21.55
C LYS A 91 4.12 -6.21 -20.40
N ILE A 92 3.22 -6.08 -19.41
CA ILE A 92 3.17 -6.95 -18.24
C ILE A 92 2.17 -8.08 -18.51
N SER A 93 2.67 -9.29 -18.50
CA SER A 93 1.88 -10.52 -18.57
C SER A 93 2.34 -11.45 -17.46
N PHE A 94 1.60 -11.49 -16.36
CA PHE A 94 1.93 -12.40 -15.27
C PHE A 94 1.81 -13.84 -15.74
N ASN A 95 2.78 -14.67 -15.36
CA ASN A 95 2.78 -16.10 -15.69
C ASN A 95 1.71 -16.85 -14.88
N ASP A 96 1.63 -16.60 -13.58
CA ASP A 96 0.65 -17.24 -12.68
C ASP A 96 0.31 -16.31 -11.50
N LEU A 97 -0.40 -15.21 -11.76
CA LEU A 97 -0.82 -14.26 -10.74
C LEU A 97 -1.93 -14.87 -9.86
N GLY A 98 -1.66 -15.07 -8.57
CA GLY A 98 -2.64 -15.59 -7.62
C GLY A 98 -3.19 -14.54 -6.66
N LEU A 99 -2.40 -13.48 -6.37
CA LEU A 99 -2.80 -12.44 -5.43
C LEU A 99 -2.47 -11.03 -5.96
N LEU A 100 -3.48 -10.16 -6.00
CA LEU A 100 -3.32 -8.74 -6.23
C LEU A 100 -3.61 -7.98 -4.94
N ILE A 101 -2.62 -7.28 -4.41
CA ILE A 101 -2.76 -6.38 -3.27
C ILE A 101 -2.83 -4.95 -3.79
N ILE A 102 -3.81 -4.18 -3.34
CA ILE A 102 -4.01 -2.79 -3.75
C ILE A 102 -3.98 -1.93 -2.49
N ASP A 103 -3.00 -1.05 -2.42
CA ASP A 103 -2.91 -0.08 -1.34
C ASP A 103 -3.52 1.25 -1.79
N GLU A 104 -4.43 1.80 -0.95
CA GLU A 104 -5.13 3.07 -1.17
C GLU A 104 -5.83 3.15 -2.55
N GLU A 105 -6.70 2.17 -2.86
CA GLU A 105 -7.44 2.04 -4.14
C GLU A 105 -8.12 3.35 -4.61
N GLN A 106 -8.51 4.23 -3.68
CA GLN A 106 -9.18 5.50 -3.99
C GLN A 106 -8.31 6.46 -4.81
N HIS A 107 -7.00 6.35 -4.74
CA HIS A 107 -6.07 7.21 -5.47
C HIS A 107 -5.84 6.77 -6.93
N PHE A 108 -6.41 5.63 -7.36
CA PHE A 108 -6.31 5.20 -8.75
C PHE A 108 -7.40 5.82 -9.61
N GLY A 109 -7.02 6.33 -10.78
CA GLY A 109 -7.95 6.87 -11.78
C GLY A 109 -8.83 5.79 -12.43
N VAL A 110 -9.91 6.22 -13.09
CA VAL A 110 -10.94 5.35 -13.70
C VAL A 110 -10.34 4.28 -14.61
N LYS A 111 -9.45 4.66 -15.54
CA LYS A 111 -8.78 3.73 -16.46
C LYS A 111 -7.98 2.63 -15.75
N HIS A 112 -7.33 2.96 -14.64
CA HIS A 112 -6.60 1.98 -13.85
C HIS A 112 -7.56 1.02 -13.13
N LYS A 113 -8.67 1.54 -12.60
CA LYS A 113 -9.71 0.71 -11.95
C LYS A 113 -10.35 -0.28 -12.91
N GLU A 114 -10.56 0.09 -14.17
CA GLU A 114 -11.06 -0.83 -15.19
C GLU A 114 -10.05 -1.96 -15.50
N LYS A 115 -8.76 -1.64 -15.61
CA LYS A 115 -7.71 -2.66 -15.78
C LYS A 115 -7.61 -3.60 -14.57
N ILE A 116 -7.66 -3.06 -13.36
CA ILE A 116 -7.70 -3.83 -12.12
C ILE A 116 -8.93 -4.76 -12.11
N LYS A 117 -10.10 -4.27 -12.54
CA LYS A 117 -11.32 -5.07 -12.61
C LYS A 117 -11.16 -6.29 -13.53
N LYS A 118 -10.52 -6.14 -14.68
CA LYS A 118 -10.23 -7.26 -15.59
C LYS A 118 -9.30 -8.32 -15.02
N LEU A 119 -8.39 -7.94 -14.13
CA LEU A 119 -7.50 -8.88 -13.45
C LEU A 119 -8.20 -9.65 -12.32
N ARG A 120 -9.33 -9.13 -11.79
CA ARG A 120 -10.02 -9.70 -10.62
C ARG A 120 -10.74 -11.02 -10.85
N ASP A 121 -11.07 -11.34 -12.09
CA ASP A 121 -12.02 -12.44 -12.38
C ASP A 121 -11.47 -13.83 -12.00
N ASN A 122 -10.14 -14.00 -11.92
CA ASN A 122 -9.49 -15.29 -11.64
C ASN A 122 -8.45 -15.24 -10.52
N ILE A 123 -8.36 -14.18 -9.72
CA ILE A 123 -7.33 -14.00 -8.70
C ILE A 123 -7.91 -13.50 -7.38
N HIS A 124 -7.21 -13.78 -6.30
CA HIS A 124 -7.54 -13.17 -5.01
C HIS A 124 -7.15 -11.69 -5.00
N VAL A 125 -8.04 -10.84 -4.49
CA VAL A 125 -7.77 -9.41 -4.39
C VAL A 125 -7.89 -8.93 -2.96
N LEU A 126 -6.80 -8.36 -2.45
CA LEU A 126 -6.70 -7.75 -1.14
C LEU A 126 -6.58 -6.23 -1.28
N THR A 127 -7.56 -5.49 -0.81
CA THR A 127 -7.51 -4.01 -0.82
C THR A 127 -7.27 -3.49 0.59
N LEU A 128 -6.30 -2.61 0.73
CA LEU A 128 -5.95 -1.93 1.99
C LEU A 128 -6.36 -0.47 1.89
N THR A 129 -6.98 0.06 2.94
CA THR A 129 -7.32 1.49 3.00
C THR A 129 -7.34 2.01 4.43
N ALA A 130 -6.89 3.25 4.61
CA ALA A 130 -7.06 3.99 5.86
C ALA A 130 -8.39 4.76 5.88
N THR A 131 -8.87 5.18 4.71
CA THR A 131 -10.07 6.02 4.57
C THR A 131 -11.03 5.39 3.56
N PRO A 132 -11.89 4.43 3.99
CA PRO A 132 -12.84 3.84 3.06
C PRO A 132 -13.81 4.91 2.56
N ILE A 133 -13.90 5.06 1.24
CA ILE A 133 -14.90 5.93 0.64
C ILE A 133 -16.30 5.37 0.98
N PRO A 134 -17.32 6.20 1.25
CA PRO A 134 -18.68 5.76 1.60
C PRO A 134 -19.24 4.68 0.65
N ARG A 135 -18.95 4.78 -0.66
CA ARG A 135 -19.38 3.80 -1.66
C ARG A 135 -18.71 2.43 -1.47
N THR A 136 -17.41 2.41 -1.12
CA THR A 136 -16.68 1.16 -0.86
C THR A 136 -17.19 0.50 0.42
N LEU A 137 -17.47 1.30 1.44
CA LEU A 137 -18.09 0.85 2.69
C LEU A 137 -19.50 0.33 2.44
N GLN A 138 -20.30 1.02 1.62
CA GLN A 138 -21.64 0.58 1.25
C GLN A 138 -21.61 -0.78 0.52
N LEU A 139 -20.69 -0.99 -0.42
CA LEU A 139 -20.52 -2.28 -1.11
C LEU A 139 -20.09 -3.40 -0.16
N ALA A 140 -19.31 -3.10 0.87
CA ALA A 140 -18.97 -4.06 1.90
C ALA A 140 -20.18 -4.38 2.80
N MET A 141 -20.94 -3.37 3.20
CA MET A 141 -22.16 -3.57 4.01
C MET A 141 -23.27 -4.33 3.28
N THR A 142 -23.32 -4.27 1.95
CA THR A 142 -24.26 -5.06 1.13
C THR A 142 -23.79 -6.48 0.84
N GLY A 143 -22.68 -6.94 1.43
CA GLY A 143 -22.17 -8.29 1.24
C GLY A 143 -21.47 -8.54 -0.11
N VAL A 144 -21.29 -7.51 -0.92
CA VAL A 144 -20.58 -7.61 -2.22
C VAL A 144 -19.06 -7.75 -2.03
N ARG A 145 -18.52 -7.28 -0.87
CA ARG A 145 -17.13 -7.43 -0.49
C ARG A 145 -17.00 -7.75 1.00
N ASP A 146 -16.19 -8.73 1.34
CA ASP A 146 -15.82 -8.99 2.72
C ASP A 146 -15.02 -7.81 3.29
N LEU A 147 -15.36 -7.38 4.49
CA LEU A 147 -14.73 -6.29 5.21
C LEU A 147 -14.12 -6.79 6.52
N SER A 148 -12.83 -6.52 6.71
CA SER A 148 -12.16 -6.70 7.99
C SER A 148 -11.65 -5.36 8.50
N ILE A 149 -11.87 -5.07 9.78
CA ILE A 149 -11.48 -3.81 10.40
C ILE A 149 -10.39 -4.08 11.44
N ILE A 150 -9.27 -3.37 11.32
CA ILE A 150 -8.25 -3.31 12.37
C ILE A 150 -8.60 -2.10 13.24
N ALA A 151 -9.26 -2.38 14.37
CA ALA A 151 -9.79 -1.33 15.26
C ALA A 151 -8.78 -0.90 16.35
N SER A 152 -7.81 -1.75 16.67
CA SER A 152 -6.85 -1.48 17.75
C SER A 152 -5.49 -1.04 17.17
N PRO A 153 -4.91 0.05 17.67
CA PRO A 153 -3.56 0.45 17.30
C PRO A 153 -2.51 -0.51 17.88
N PRO A 154 -1.29 -0.57 17.31
CA PRO A 154 -0.16 -1.22 17.95
C PRO A 154 0.13 -0.61 19.33
N ILE A 155 0.68 -1.42 20.25
CA ILE A 155 0.91 -1.06 21.66
C ILE A 155 1.75 0.22 21.81
N ASP A 156 2.72 0.43 20.94
CA ASP A 156 3.63 1.58 21.00
C ASP A 156 3.11 2.85 20.32
N ARG A 157 1.91 2.80 19.75
CA ARG A 157 1.33 3.97 19.08
C ARG A 157 0.66 4.90 20.07
N ARG A 158 1.27 6.06 20.30
CA ARG A 158 0.64 7.14 21.06
C ARG A 158 -0.44 7.82 20.20
N ALA A 159 -1.55 8.18 20.84
CA ALA A 159 -2.59 8.97 20.17
C ALA A 159 -2.03 10.34 19.77
N ILE A 160 -2.45 10.82 18.59
CA ILE A 160 -2.11 12.19 18.15
C ILE A 160 -3.03 13.15 18.90
N GLU A 161 -2.43 14.06 19.67
CA GLU A 161 -3.18 15.15 20.29
C GLU A 161 -3.50 16.19 19.21
N THR A 162 -4.79 16.43 19.00
CA THR A 162 -5.26 17.38 17.98
C THR A 162 -5.97 18.55 18.67
N TYR A 163 -5.54 19.75 18.31
CA TYR A 163 -6.11 20.98 18.83
C TYR A 163 -6.67 21.81 17.67
N VAL A 164 -7.89 22.34 17.83
CA VAL A 164 -8.53 23.24 16.88
C VAL A 164 -8.75 24.59 17.57
N PHE A 165 -8.13 25.64 17.06
CA PHE A 165 -8.22 26.97 17.64
C PHE A 165 -8.09 28.04 16.54
N PRO A 166 -8.53 29.29 16.79
CA PRO A 166 -8.28 30.43 15.89
C PRO A 166 -6.78 30.61 15.64
N ASN A 167 -6.43 31.20 14.48
CA ASN A 167 -5.03 31.43 14.15
C ASN A 167 -4.37 32.35 15.19
N ASP A 168 -3.56 31.77 16.07
CA ASP A 168 -2.77 32.46 17.08
C ASP A 168 -1.29 32.14 16.91
N PRO A 169 -0.46 33.13 16.49
CA PRO A 169 0.96 32.93 16.29
C PRO A 169 1.72 32.48 17.55
N LEU A 170 1.23 32.82 18.75
CA LEU A 170 1.88 32.42 20.01
C LEU A 170 1.69 30.93 20.26
N VAL A 171 0.49 30.41 20.05
CA VAL A 171 0.19 28.98 20.18
C VAL A 171 0.97 28.16 19.14
N VAL A 172 1.04 28.63 17.90
CA VAL A 172 1.85 28.00 16.86
C VAL A 172 3.33 27.98 17.25
N LYS A 173 3.87 29.11 17.72
CA LYS A 173 5.25 29.19 18.16
C LYS A 173 5.54 28.22 19.30
N GLU A 174 4.67 28.14 20.30
CA GLU A 174 4.83 27.23 21.45
C GLU A 174 4.82 25.77 20.97
N ALA A 175 3.91 25.38 20.09
CA ALA A 175 3.85 24.03 19.53
C ALA A 175 5.15 23.66 18.79
N LEU A 176 5.66 24.57 17.94
CA LEU A 176 6.92 24.37 17.22
C LEU A 176 8.13 24.25 18.16
N LEU A 177 8.18 25.07 19.23
CA LEU A 177 9.26 25.00 20.22
C LEU A 177 9.21 23.73 21.03
N ARG A 178 8.01 23.26 21.44
CA ARG A 178 7.81 22.01 22.14
C ARG A 178 8.30 20.83 21.31
N GLU A 179 7.94 20.79 20.02
CA GLU A 179 8.36 19.74 19.10
C GLU A 179 9.88 19.74 18.88
N ARG A 180 10.48 20.92 18.70
CA ARG A 180 11.92 21.08 18.59
C ARG A 180 12.65 20.61 19.87
N HIS A 181 12.12 20.93 21.03
CA HIS A 181 12.75 20.56 22.31
C HIS A 181 12.81 19.04 22.52
N ARG A 182 11.80 18.31 22.04
CA ARG A 182 11.80 16.83 22.08
C ARG A 182 12.58 16.17 20.93
N GLY A 183 13.22 16.95 20.04
CA GLY A 183 14.00 16.46 18.90
C GLY A 183 13.14 16.05 17.69
N GLY A 184 11.87 16.41 17.66
CA GLY A 184 10.95 16.11 16.58
C GLY A 184 11.04 17.10 15.42
N GLN A 185 10.21 16.86 14.39
CA GLN A 185 10.08 17.70 13.20
C GLN A 185 8.64 18.23 13.10
N SER A 186 8.49 19.43 12.56
CA SER A 186 7.19 20.07 12.39
C SER A 186 6.93 20.39 10.92
N PHE A 187 5.70 20.17 10.46
CA PHE A 187 5.21 20.62 9.17
C PHE A 187 4.22 21.77 9.38
N TYR A 188 4.49 22.90 8.76
CA TYR A 188 3.57 24.03 8.74
C TYR A 188 2.93 24.13 7.36
N VAL A 189 1.65 23.76 7.26
CA VAL A 189 0.91 23.69 5.99
C VAL A 189 -0.03 24.87 5.89
N VAL A 190 0.08 25.64 4.81
CA VAL A 190 -0.80 26.78 4.51
C VAL A 190 -1.53 26.53 3.18
N PRO A 191 -2.82 26.89 3.07
CA PRO A 191 -3.51 26.87 1.78
C PRO A 191 -2.88 27.91 0.85
N ARG A 192 -2.88 27.60 -0.45
CA ARG A 192 -2.49 28.55 -1.51
C ARG A 192 -3.65 29.46 -1.85
#